data_bea3c42ce9c299783e57e7cac98444e6
#
_entry.id   bea3c42ce9c299783e57e7cac98444e6
#
_cell.length_a   1.000
_cell.length_b   1.000
_cell.length_c   1.000
_cell.angle_alpha   90.00
_cell.angle_beta   90.00
_cell.angle_gamma   90.00
#
_symmetry.space_group_name_H-M   'P 1'
#
loop_
_entity.id
_entity.type
_entity.pdbx_description
1 polymer ?
#
loop_
_entity_poly.entity_id
_entity_poly.type
_entity_poly.pdbx_seq_one_letter_code
_entity_poly.pdbx_strand_id
1 'polypeptide(L)' 'MNNNTGLKVSVLMLTYNQERYINEAIRSVMLQETNFPFELVIGNDASTDCTGTICADWQKKYPEQIVLFNR' A
#
# COMPACT_ATOMS: atom_id res chain seq x y z
N MET A 1 -25.74 1.81 11.22
CA MET A 1 -25.14 1.97 11.40
C MET A 1 -24.41 1.94 11.26
N ASN A 2 -24.17 1.86 11.55
CA ASN A 2 -23.33 1.99 11.60
C ASN A 2 -22.41 1.80 11.77
N ASN A 3 -22.41 1.94 11.87
CA ASN A 3 -21.63 1.75 12.18
C ASN A 3 -20.61 1.40 11.97
N ASN A 4 -20.55 1.51 11.44
CA ASN A 4 -19.21 1.11 11.00
C ASN A 4 -18.13 2.04 11.45
N THR A 5 -18.38 2.70 12.48
CA THR A 5 -17.42 3.60 13.09
C THR A 5 -16.22 2.78 13.53
N GLY A 6 -15.02 3.18 13.06
CA GLY A 6 -13.80 2.50 13.41
C GLY A 6 -13.42 1.33 12.53
N LEU A 7 -14.30 0.92 11.64
CA LEU A 7 -13.94 -0.13 10.71
C LEU A 7 -13.10 0.43 9.58
N LYS A 8 -12.10 -0.32 9.19
CA LYS A 8 -11.17 0.08 8.15
C LYS A 8 -10.96 -1.09 7.20
N VAL A 9 -11.08 -0.82 5.91
CA VAL A 9 -10.81 -1.85 4.92
C VAL A 9 -9.30 -1.91 4.68
N SER A 10 -8.75 -3.11 4.71
CA SER A 10 -7.33 -3.32 4.41
C SER A 10 -7.21 -3.86 3.00
N VAL A 11 -6.42 -3.18 2.18
CA VAL A 11 -6.09 -3.64 0.83
C VAL A 11 -4.71 -4.26 0.90
N LEU A 12 -4.63 -5.54 0.55
CA LEU A 12 -3.37 -6.27 0.60
C LEU A 12 -2.72 -6.30 -0.77
N MET A 13 -1.47 -5.86 -0.84
CA MET A 13 -0.69 -5.89 -2.06
C MET A 13 0.61 -6.64 -1.80
N LEU A 14 0.78 -7.76 -2.49
CA LEU A 14 2.00 -8.55 -2.40
C LEU A 14 2.87 -8.24 -3.61
N THR A 15 4.16 -8.04 -3.38
CA THR A 15 5.04 -7.66 -4.46
C THR A 15 6.40 -8.34 -4.33
N TYR A 16 6.99 -8.64 -5.49
CA TYR A 16 8.31 -9.20 -5.60
C TYR A 16 8.90 -8.78 -6.94
N ASN A 17 9.98 -8.00 -6.90
CA ASN A 17 10.69 -7.54 -8.10
C ASN A 17 9.75 -6.94 -9.15
N GLN A 18 8.95 -5.96 -8.73
CA GLN A 18 7.96 -5.31 -9.58
C GLN A 18 8.27 -3.84 -9.80
N GLU A 19 9.55 -3.48 -9.83
CA GLU A 19 9.92 -2.05 -9.87
C GLU A 19 9.30 -1.29 -11.04
N ARG A 20 8.99 -1.97 -12.15
CA ARG A 20 8.38 -1.31 -13.31
C ARG A 20 6.91 -0.99 -13.11
N TYR A 21 6.23 -1.73 -12.23
CA TYR A 21 4.78 -1.64 -12.10
C TYR A 21 4.32 -1.18 -10.74
N ILE A 22 5.16 -1.34 -9.72
CA ILE A 22 4.72 -1.12 -8.33
C ILE A 22 4.32 0.33 -8.09
N ASN A 23 4.99 1.28 -8.71
CA ASN A 23 4.66 2.67 -8.53
C ASN A 23 3.24 2.97 -9.04
N GLU A 24 2.92 2.48 -10.24
CA GLU A 24 1.59 2.67 -10.79
C GLU A 24 0.54 1.91 -10.02
N ALA A 25 0.86 0.72 -9.53
CA ALA A 25 -0.07 -0.09 -8.75
C ALA A 25 -0.44 0.64 -7.46
N ILE A 26 0.55 1.14 -6.73
CA ILE A 26 0.29 1.86 -5.49
C ILE A 26 -0.47 3.15 -5.78
N ARG A 27 -0.05 3.87 -6.80
CA ARG A 27 -0.69 5.12 -7.18
C ARG A 27 -2.16 4.90 -7.50
N SER A 28 -2.49 3.84 -8.23
CA SER A 28 -3.87 3.54 -8.58
C SER A 28 -4.73 3.32 -7.34
N VAL A 29 -4.20 2.61 -6.34
CA VAL A 29 -4.92 2.38 -5.10
C VAL A 29 -5.10 3.69 -4.33
N MET A 30 -4.03 4.48 -4.23
CA MET A 30 -4.06 5.69 -3.41
C MET A 30 -4.91 6.80 -4.02
N LEU A 31 -5.08 6.81 -5.34
CA LEU A 31 -5.89 7.81 -6.01
C LEU A 31 -7.36 7.41 -6.10
N GLN A 32 -7.69 6.19 -5.72
CA GLN A 32 -9.05 5.72 -5.79
C GLN A 32 -9.90 6.45 -4.76
N GLU A 33 -11.02 6.99 -5.21
CA GLU A 33 -11.96 7.64 -4.31
C GLU A 33 -12.84 6.60 -3.65
N THR A 34 -12.92 6.66 -2.33
CA THR A 34 -13.75 5.74 -1.57
C THR A 34 -14.56 6.52 -0.55
N ASN A 35 -15.70 5.93 -0.15
CA ASN A 35 -16.55 6.50 0.87
C ASN A 35 -16.21 5.97 2.26
N PHE A 36 -15.11 5.23 2.39
CA PHE A 36 -14.74 4.63 3.66
C PHE A 36 -13.23 4.71 3.82
N PRO A 37 -12.75 4.70 5.05
CA PRO A 37 -11.30 4.69 5.28
C PRO A 37 -10.72 3.35 4.89
N PHE A 38 -9.50 3.38 4.35
CA PHE A 38 -8.80 2.14 4.03
C PHE A 38 -7.33 2.31 4.34
N GLU A 39 -6.66 1.18 4.50
CA GLU A 39 -5.21 1.15 4.60
C GLU A 39 -4.67 0.22 3.52
N LEU A 40 -3.49 0.54 3.01
CA LEU A 40 -2.81 -0.30 2.05
C LEU A 40 -1.69 -1.03 2.78
N VAL A 41 -1.79 -2.36 2.80
CA VAL A 41 -0.76 -3.20 3.42
C VAL A 41 0.06 -3.81 2.29
N ILE A 42 1.33 -3.42 2.21
CA ILE A 42 2.22 -3.89 1.17
C ILE A 42 3.18 -4.91 1.76
N GLY A 43 3.16 -6.12 1.22
CA GLY A 43 4.14 -7.15 1.57
C GLY A 43 5.17 -7.25 0.48
N ASN A 44 6.40 -6.80 0.73
CA ASN A 44 7.49 -6.87 -0.22
C ASN A 44 8.34 -8.09 0.13
N ASP A 45 8.29 -9.11 -0.73
CA ASP A 45 8.93 -10.40 -0.48
C ASP A 45 10.35 -10.40 -1.03
N ALA A 46 11.28 -9.85 -0.26
CA ALA A 46 12.72 -9.91 -0.55
C ALA A 46 13.09 -9.47 -1.97
N SER A 47 12.49 -8.36 -2.43
CA SER A 47 12.82 -7.85 -3.75
C SER A 47 14.28 -7.43 -3.84
N THR A 48 14.93 -7.78 -4.94
CA THR A 48 16.32 -7.45 -5.18
C THR A 48 16.49 -6.23 -6.09
N ASP A 49 15.39 -5.72 -6.63
CA ASP A 49 15.38 -4.50 -7.44
C ASP A 49 14.93 -3.30 -6.59
N CYS A 50 14.49 -2.23 -7.21
CA CYS A 50 14.09 -1.01 -6.52
C CYS A 50 12.67 -1.05 -5.94
N THR A 51 12.01 -2.20 -5.98
CA THR A 51 10.64 -2.33 -5.48
C THR A 51 10.52 -1.86 -4.04
N GLY A 52 11.43 -2.31 -3.17
CA GLY A 52 11.38 -1.95 -1.76
C GLY A 52 11.54 -0.46 -1.52
N THR A 53 12.44 0.18 -2.28
CA THR A 53 12.67 1.61 -2.17
C THR A 53 11.42 2.39 -2.59
N ILE A 54 10.79 1.97 -3.68
CA ILE A 54 9.57 2.62 -4.17
C ILE A 54 8.47 2.51 -3.14
N CYS A 55 8.28 1.32 -2.56
CA CYS A 55 7.28 1.12 -1.51
C CYS A 55 7.56 2.00 -0.29
N ALA A 56 8.82 2.09 0.11
CA ALA A 56 9.21 2.88 1.27
C ALA A 56 8.94 4.38 1.03
N ASP A 57 9.18 4.85 -0.19
CA ASP A 57 8.91 6.23 -0.53
C ASP A 57 7.41 6.55 -0.43
N TRP A 58 6.56 5.62 -0.89
CA TRP A 58 5.12 5.80 -0.76
C TRP A 58 4.70 5.79 0.70
N GLN A 59 5.29 4.92 1.53
CA GLN A 59 4.96 4.87 2.95
C GLN A 59 5.33 6.18 3.66
N LYS A 60 6.46 6.77 3.30
CA LYS A 60 6.86 8.06 3.87
C LYS A 60 5.86 9.16 3.52
N LYS A 61 5.24 9.05 2.35
CA LYS A 61 4.27 10.04 1.89
C LYS A 61 2.92 9.86 2.59
N TYR A 62 2.57 8.64 2.91
CA TYR A 62 1.28 8.30 3.55
C TYR A 62 1.51 7.39 4.76
N PRO A 63 2.19 7.89 5.80
CA PRO A 63 2.63 7.01 6.91
C PRO A 63 1.47 6.44 7.72
N GLU A 64 0.31 7.09 7.71
CA GLU A 64 -0.83 6.60 8.47
C GLU A 64 -1.73 5.67 7.66
N GLN A 65 -1.50 5.60 6.35
CA GLN A 65 -2.38 4.85 5.45
C GLN A 65 -1.70 3.66 4.82
N ILE A 66 -0.38 3.69 4.69
CA ILE A 66 0.38 2.60 4.07
C ILE A 66 1.21 1.89 5.13
N VAL A 67 1.02 0.59 5.23
CA VAL A 67 1.80 -0.29 6.11
C VAL A 67 2.68 -1.14 5.21
N LEU A 68 3.98 -1.13 5.44
CA LEU A 68 4.93 -1.86 4.62
C LEU A 68 5.63 -2.93 5.43
N PHE A 69 5.57 -4.16 4.94
CA PHE A 69 6.33 -5.28 5.48
C PHE A 69 7.38 -5.69 4.48
N ASN A 70 8.63 -5.62 4.85
CA ASN A 70 9.75 -6.12 4.05
C ASN A 70 10.25 -7.41 4.63
N ARG A 71 10.56 -8.35 3.78
CA ARG A 71 11.17 -9.61 4.20
C ARG A 71 12.63 -9.64 3.84
#